data_17d8c74ff8054c7e6590394550081f19
#
_entry.id   17d8c74ff8054c7e6590394550081f19
#
_cell.length_a   1.000
_cell.length_b   1.000
_cell.length_c   1.000
_cell.angle_alpha   90.00
_cell.angle_beta   90.00
_cell.angle_gamma   90.00
#
_symmetry.space_group_name_H-M   'P 1'
#
loop_
_entity.id
_entity.type
_entity.pdbx_description
1 polymer ?
#
loop_
_entity_poly.entity_id
_entity_poly.type
_entity_poly.pdbx_seq_one_letter_code
_entity_poly.pdbx_strand_id
1 'polypeptide(L)'
;MTKEEYLNIGKKYLDYCQFNECFYIPGKARWFNGAYQVAEFKPQLGYARIFYNCKINVEDGDIVTGMKYIEVYEPSEFEDSIKMFQKSYKEALVEQKLRSIDEDFK
;
A
#
# COMPACT_ATOMS: atom_id res chain seq x y z
N MET A 1 14.21 13.10 1.75
CA MET A 1 14.19 12.05 0.69
C MET A 1 13.99 12.70 -0.66
N THR A 2 14.69 12.23 -1.66
CA THR A 2 14.52 12.69 -3.03
C THR A 2 13.48 11.85 -3.76
N LYS A 3 12.97 12.36 -4.88
CA LYS A 3 12.05 11.61 -5.72
C LYS A 3 12.68 10.32 -6.23
N GLU A 4 13.97 10.36 -6.57
CA GLU A 4 14.69 9.18 -7.05
C GLU A 4 14.75 8.08 -5.97
N GLU A 5 15.06 8.46 -4.75
CA GLU A 5 15.08 7.52 -3.62
C GLU A 5 13.69 6.92 -3.39
N TYR A 6 12.66 7.75 -3.42
CA TYR A 6 11.27 7.31 -3.30
C TYR A 6 10.91 6.28 -4.38
N LEU A 7 11.23 6.58 -5.65
CA LEU A 7 10.92 5.69 -6.76
C LEU A 7 11.71 4.38 -6.67
N ASN A 8 13.01 4.46 -6.38
CA ASN A 8 13.88 3.28 -6.33
C ASN A 8 13.43 2.31 -5.23
N ILE A 9 13.07 2.83 -4.07
CA ILE A 9 12.63 2.00 -2.95
C ILE A 9 11.24 1.44 -3.22
N GLY A 10 10.29 2.29 -3.59
CA GLY A 10 8.90 1.88 -3.78
C GLY A 10 8.73 0.82 -4.87
N LYS A 11 9.46 0.94 -5.97
CA LYS A 11 9.38 0.00 -7.10
C LYS A 11 9.83 -1.41 -6.77
N LYS A 12 10.61 -1.59 -5.69
CA LYS A 12 11.02 -2.93 -5.24
C LYS A 12 9.85 -3.73 -4.67
N TYR A 13 8.84 -3.07 -4.14
CA TYR A 13 7.80 -3.69 -3.33
C TYR A 13 6.37 -3.45 -3.80
N LEU A 14 6.13 -2.32 -4.48
CA LEU A 14 4.80 -1.85 -4.81
C LEU A 14 4.66 -1.56 -6.30
N ASP A 15 3.43 -1.43 -6.78
CA ASP A 15 3.15 -1.04 -8.16
C ASP A 15 3.14 0.49 -8.28
N TYR A 16 3.90 0.99 -9.24
CA TYR A 16 4.00 2.41 -9.51
C TYR A 16 3.02 2.82 -10.61
N CYS A 17 2.24 3.86 -10.35
CA CYS A 17 1.39 4.47 -11.36
C CYS A 17 2.07 5.75 -11.87
N GLN A 18 2.55 5.71 -13.10
CA GLN A 18 3.25 6.84 -13.70
C GLN A 18 2.34 8.06 -13.90
N PHE A 19 1.05 7.81 -14.06
CA PHE A 19 0.07 8.85 -14.34
C PHE A 19 -0.09 9.83 -13.17
N ASN A 20 -0.20 9.31 -11.94
CA ASN A 20 -0.34 10.15 -10.74
C ASN A 20 0.87 10.11 -9.80
N GLU A 21 1.92 9.41 -10.20
CA GLU A 21 3.17 9.28 -9.45
C GLU A 21 3.00 8.71 -8.04
N CYS A 22 2.02 7.83 -7.85
CA CYS A 22 1.74 7.17 -6.58
C CYS A 22 2.03 5.68 -6.66
N PHE A 23 2.25 5.06 -5.50
CA PHE A 23 2.39 3.62 -5.37
C PHE A 23 1.08 2.99 -4.90
N TYR A 24 0.79 1.81 -5.42
CA TYR A 24 -0.44 1.07 -5.18
C TYR A 24 -0.16 -0.34 -4.69
N ILE A 25 -1.17 -0.98 -4.12
CA ILE A 25 -1.13 -2.41 -3.84
C ILE A 25 -0.77 -3.14 -5.14
N PRO A 26 0.17 -4.12 -5.10
CA PRO A 26 0.59 -4.82 -6.31
C PRO A 26 -0.60 -5.35 -7.13
N GLY A 27 -0.57 -5.05 -8.44
CA GLY A 27 -1.64 -5.42 -9.37
C GLY A 27 -2.80 -4.44 -9.45
N LYS A 28 -2.79 -3.35 -8.67
CA LYS A 28 -3.91 -2.41 -8.59
C LYS A 28 -3.63 -1.03 -9.15
N ALA A 29 -2.41 -0.76 -9.65
CA ALA A 29 -2.03 0.57 -10.12
C ALA A 29 -2.91 1.09 -11.27
N ARG A 30 -3.37 0.21 -12.14
CA ARG A 30 -4.16 0.58 -13.32
C ARG A 30 -5.56 1.08 -13.01
N TRP A 31 -6.06 0.86 -11.80
CA TRP A 31 -7.44 1.18 -11.45
C TRP A 31 -7.61 2.63 -10.98
N PHE A 32 -6.52 3.32 -10.66
CA PHE A 32 -6.52 4.70 -10.13
C PHE A 32 -7.47 4.90 -8.94
N ASN A 33 -7.79 3.83 -8.25
CA ASN A 33 -8.71 3.87 -7.12
C ASN A 33 -7.94 4.17 -5.84
N GLY A 34 -8.31 5.25 -5.14
CA GLY A 34 -7.66 5.65 -3.90
C GLY A 34 -7.70 4.59 -2.81
N ALA A 35 -8.63 3.64 -2.88
CA ALA A 35 -8.69 2.53 -1.92
C ALA A 35 -7.47 1.61 -2.01
N TYR A 36 -6.75 1.62 -3.12
CA TYR A 36 -5.56 0.80 -3.33
C TYR A 36 -4.26 1.59 -3.28
N GLN A 37 -4.33 2.88 -3.06
CA GLN A 37 -3.14 3.74 -3.01
C GLN A 37 -2.41 3.57 -1.69
N VAL A 38 -1.12 3.23 -1.77
CA VAL A 38 -0.29 2.99 -0.59
C VAL A 38 0.55 4.21 -0.24
N ALA A 39 1.16 4.84 -1.23
CA ALA A 39 2.10 5.94 -0.96
C ALA A 39 2.03 7.03 -2.02
N GLU A 40 2.31 8.26 -1.59
CA GLU A 40 2.49 9.40 -2.49
C GLU A 40 3.70 10.21 -2.04
N PHE A 41 4.31 10.95 -2.96
CA PHE A 41 5.47 11.77 -2.67
C PHE A 41 5.11 13.25 -2.81
N LYS A 42 5.58 14.06 -1.85
CA LYS A 42 5.42 15.51 -1.86
C LYS A 42 6.78 16.15 -2.19
N PRO A 43 7.08 16.38 -3.47
CA PRO A 43 8.43 16.81 -3.88
C PRO A 43 8.85 18.15 -3.30
N GLN A 44 7.91 19.06 -3.11
CA GLN A 44 8.21 20.39 -2.58
C GLN A 44 8.59 20.36 -1.10
N LEU A 45 8.17 19.32 -0.37
CA LEU A 45 8.39 19.19 1.06
C LEU A 45 9.38 18.08 1.39
N GLY A 46 9.78 17.27 0.40
CA GLY A 46 10.79 16.23 0.57
C GLY A 46 10.37 15.05 1.42
N TYR A 47 9.07 14.78 1.55
CA TYR A 47 8.60 13.63 2.31
C TYR A 47 7.62 12.78 1.49
N ALA A 48 7.47 11.52 1.92
CA ALA A 48 6.45 10.62 1.39
C ALA A 48 5.40 10.37 2.46
N ARG A 49 4.15 10.26 2.02
CA ARG A 49 3.05 9.81 2.87
C ARG A 49 2.80 8.35 2.53
N ILE A 50 2.77 7.49 3.53
CA ILE A 50 2.54 6.07 3.31
C ILE A 50 1.50 5.53 4.28
N PHE A 51 0.54 4.77 3.74
CA PHE A 51 -0.42 3.99 4.52
C PHE A 51 0.22 2.64 4.82
N TYR A 52 0.42 2.34 6.09
CA TYR A 52 1.22 1.19 6.51
C TYR A 52 0.39 -0.02 6.93
N ASN A 53 -0.93 0.01 6.70
CA ASN A 53 -1.77 -1.14 6.99
C ASN A 53 -2.81 -1.36 5.90
N CYS A 54 -3.36 -2.58 5.86
CA CYS A 54 -4.44 -2.99 4.98
C CYS A 54 -5.65 -3.43 5.78
N LYS A 55 -6.80 -3.44 5.12
CA LYS A 55 -8.03 -4.01 5.69
C LYS A 55 -8.80 -4.71 4.58
N ILE A 56 -9.77 -5.53 4.99
CA ILE A 56 -10.66 -6.19 4.06
C ILE A 56 -11.94 -5.35 3.96
N ASN A 57 -12.33 -5.01 2.73
CA ASN A 57 -13.56 -4.30 2.47
C ASN A 57 -14.75 -5.22 2.76
N VAL A 58 -15.65 -4.79 3.62
CA VAL A 58 -16.79 -5.61 4.05
C VAL A 58 -17.80 -5.86 2.93
N GLU A 59 -17.84 -4.98 1.92
CA GLU A 59 -18.82 -5.10 0.84
C GLU A 59 -18.43 -6.16 -0.19
N ASP A 60 -17.17 -6.18 -0.63
CA ASP A 60 -16.73 -7.07 -1.70
C ASP A 60 -15.66 -8.07 -1.27
N GLY A 61 -15.16 -7.97 -0.04
CA GLY A 61 -14.13 -8.85 0.46
C GLY A 61 -12.73 -8.58 -0.08
N ASP A 62 -12.54 -7.50 -0.83
CA ASP A 62 -11.24 -7.16 -1.39
C ASP A 62 -10.34 -6.50 -0.34
N ILE A 63 -9.04 -6.62 -0.57
CA ILE A 63 -8.04 -6.00 0.31
C ILE A 63 -7.78 -4.58 -0.16
N VAL A 64 -7.98 -3.62 0.73
CA VAL A 64 -7.78 -2.20 0.45
C VAL A 64 -6.79 -1.61 1.44
N THR A 65 -6.25 -0.45 1.10
CA THR A 65 -5.36 0.30 2.00
C THR A 65 -6.16 0.80 3.20
N GLY A 66 -5.58 0.68 4.38
CA GLY A 66 -6.19 1.20 5.61
C GLY A 66 -6.14 2.73 5.66
N MET A 67 -6.70 3.29 6.72
CA MET A 67 -6.80 4.75 6.86
C MET A 67 -5.63 5.36 7.64
N LYS A 68 -4.77 4.54 8.22
CA LYS A 68 -3.63 5.02 9.02
C LYS A 68 -2.43 5.27 8.13
N TYR A 69 -1.87 6.48 8.20
CA TYR A 69 -0.70 6.84 7.43
C TYR A 69 0.31 7.57 8.30
N ILE A 70 1.55 7.61 7.81
CA ILE A 70 2.64 8.39 8.40
C ILE A 70 3.35 9.17 7.31
N GLU A 71 4.04 10.24 7.69
CA GLU A 71 4.90 11.03 6.83
C GLU A 71 6.34 10.65 7.11
N VAL A 72 7.08 10.24 6.08
CA VAL A 72 8.47 9.80 6.22
C VAL A 72 9.39 10.68 5.41
N TYR A 73 10.50 11.09 6.01
CA TYR A 73 11.47 12.01 5.42
C TYR A 73 12.74 11.29 4.98
N GLU A 74 13.04 10.13 5.59
CA GLU A 74 14.26 9.40 5.31
C GLU A 74 13.97 8.14 4.48
N PRO A 75 14.88 7.78 3.54
CA PRO A 75 14.68 6.57 2.73
C PRO A 75 14.52 5.29 3.56
N SER A 76 15.29 5.15 4.65
CA SER A 76 15.19 3.98 5.53
C SER A 76 13.83 3.87 6.21
N GLU A 77 13.27 4.99 6.63
CA GLU A 77 11.94 5.03 7.24
C GLU A 77 10.87 4.62 6.22
N PHE A 78 11.02 5.07 4.98
CA PHE A 78 10.10 4.72 3.90
C PHE A 78 10.13 3.22 3.64
N GLU A 79 11.32 2.64 3.54
CA GLU A 79 11.45 1.20 3.30
C GLU A 79 10.88 0.38 4.47
N ASP A 80 11.15 0.79 5.71
CA ASP A 80 10.60 0.13 6.89
C ASP A 80 9.07 0.19 6.91
N SER A 81 8.50 1.32 6.53
CA SER A 81 7.05 1.49 6.46
C SER A 81 6.42 0.61 5.39
N ILE A 82 7.09 0.43 4.24
CA ILE A 82 6.64 -0.50 3.21
C ILE A 82 6.63 -1.93 3.74
N LYS A 83 7.64 -2.30 4.51
CA LYS A 83 7.70 -3.64 5.13
C LYS A 83 6.57 -3.86 6.12
N MET A 84 6.21 -2.83 6.88
CA MET A 84 5.03 -2.87 7.75
C MET A 84 3.75 -3.09 6.93
N PHE A 85 3.61 -2.36 5.83
CA PHE A 85 2.49 -2.54 4.91
C PHE A 85 2.45 -3.97 4.37
N GLN A 86 3.58 -4.53 3.94
CA GLN A 86 3.64 -5.89 3.41
C GLN A 86 3.22 -6.93 4.45
N LYS A 87 3.61 -6.75 5.70
CA LYS A 87 3.19 -7.63 6.78
C LYS A 87 1.67 -7.59 6.96
N SER A 88 1.10 -6.40 7.01
CA SER A 88 -0.35 -6.21 7.11
C SER A 88 -1.07 -6.82 5.91
N TYR A 89 -0.52 -6.67 4.71
CA TYR A 89 -1.08 -7.23 3.49
C TYR A 89 -1.10 -8.77 3.54
N LYS A 90 -0.02 -9.40 4.01
CA LYS A 90 0.03 -10.86 4.16
C LYS A 90 -1.00 -11.35 5.17
N GLU A 91 -1.16 -10.64 6.27
CA GLU A 91 -2.17 -10.98 7.29
C GLU A 91 -3.59 -10.86 6.69
N ALA A 92 -3.84 -9.81 5.90
CA ALA A 92 -5.11 -9.63 5.22
C ALA A 92 -5.39 -10.74 4.21
N LEU A 93 -4.37 -11.21 3.49
CA LEU A 93 -4.52 -12.32 2.55
C LEU A 93 -4.94 -13.61 3.26
N VAL A 94 -4.34 -13.89 4.42
CA VAL A 94 -4.70 -15.07 5.21
C VAL A 94 -6.16 -14.95 5.69
N GLU A 95 -6.54 -13.79 6.22
CA GLU A 95 -7.90 -13.56 6.67
C GLU A 95 -8.92 -13.69 5.53
N GLN A 96 -8.60 -13.17 4.35
CA GLN A 96 -9.44 -13.26 3.17
C GLN A 96 -9.69 -14.73 2.79
N LYS A 97 -8.65 -15.57 2.83
CA LYS A 97 -8.77 -17.00 2.56
C LYS A 97 -9.63 -17.71 3.60
N LEU A 98 -9.47 -17.38 4.88
CA LEU A 98 -10.26 -17.97 5.94
C LEU A 98 -11.75 -17.65 5.82
N ARG A 99 -12.06 -16.40 5.44
CA ARG A 99 -13.45 -16.00 5.19
C ARG A 99 -14.07 -16.77 4.02
N SER A 100 -13.30 -16.98 2.95
CA SER A 100 -13.74 -17.75 1.79
C SER A 100 -14.04 -19.20 2.15
N ILE A 101 -13.21 -19.82 2.99
CA ILE A 101 -13.43 -21.19 3.49
C ILE A 101 -14.71 -21.24 4.32
N ASP A 102 -14.93 -20.28 5.21
CA ASP A 102 -16.14 -20.22 6.03
C ASP A 102 -17.40 -20.12 5.18
N GLU A 103 -17.37 -19.33 4.11
CA GLU A 103 -18.49 -19.19 3.19
C GLU A 103 -18.80 -20.51 2.47
N ASP A 104 -17.76 -21.27 2.09
CA ASP A 104 -17.92 -22.55 1.41
C ASP A 104 -18.58 -23.63 2.29
N PHE A 105 -18.46 -23.48 3.62
CA PHE A 105 -19.03 -24.43 4.57
C PHE A 105 -20.39 -24.01 5.13
N LYS A 106 -20.89 -22.90 4.69
CA LYS A 106 -22.23 -22.44 5.03
C LYS A 106 -23.23 -22.82 3.95
#